data_9a91f3a35aef4aea6d128efb80c61c80
#
_entry.id   9a91f3a35aef4aea6d128efb80c61c80
#
_cell.length_a   1.000
_cell.length_b   1.000
_cell.length_c   1.000
_cell.angle_alpha   90.00
_cell.angle_beta   90.00
_cell.angle_gamma   90.00
#
_symmetry.space_group_name_H-M   'P 1'
#
loop_
_entity.id
_entity.type
_entity.pdbx_description
1 polymer ?
#
loop_
_entity_poly.entity_id
_entity_poly.type
_entity_poly.pdbx_seq_one_letter_code
_entity_poly.pdbx_strand_id
1 'polypeptide(L)'
;MARQLALPPNLPPRLISREAAAAYVSLSPNTFDTMVEEGWMPRPRRLGDRRKAWDVRELDSAVDSLPHTGEENGSIPADHGWS
;
A
#
# COMPACT_ATOMS: atom_id res chain seq x y z
N MET A 1 14.40 -22.98 -15.82
CA MET A 1 14.13 -21.89 -15.43
C MET A 1 12.75 -21.55 -15.43
N ALA A 2 12.34 -20.94 -14.56
CA ALA A 2 11.02 -20.70 -14.46
C ALA A 2 10.61 -19.60 -15.26
N ARG A 3 9.49 -19.59 -15.82
CA ARG A 3 9.09 -18.54 -16.47
C ARG A 3 7.93 -18.00 -15.79
N GLN A 4 7.75 -16.78 -15.80
CA GLN A 4 6.71 -16.14 -15.20
C GLN A 4 5.49 -16.30 -15.97
N LEU A 5 4.45 -16.75 -15.46
CA LEU A 5 3.19 -16.88 -16.10
C LEU A 5 2.22 -15.89 -15.55
N ALA A 6 1.32 -15.46 -16.39
CA ALA A 6 0.32 -14.52 -15.94
C ALA A 6 -0.62 -15.21 -14.98
N LEU A 7 -1.15 -14.50 -14.04
CA LEU A 7 -2.11 -15.07 -13.13
C LEU A 7 -3.43 -15.29 -13.84
N PRO A 8 -4.19 -16.26 -13.42
CA PRO A 8 -5.52 -16.42 -13.97
C PRO A 8 -6.35 -15.16 -13.72
N PRO A 9 -7.27 -14.85 -14.56
CA PRO A 9 -8.02 -13.60 -14.44
C PRO A 9 -8.74 -13.48 -13.10
N ASN A 10 -9.12 -14.57 -12.51
CA ASN A 10 -9.86 -14.48 -11.25
C ASN A 10 -8.97 -14.61 -10.03
N LEU A 11 -7.67 -14.55 -10.21
CA LEU A 11 -6.77 -14.67 -9.08
C LEU A 11 -5.92 -13.43 -9.00
N PRO A 12 -6.21 -12.53 -8.11
CA PRO A 12 -5.44 -11.30 -8.01
C PRO A 12 -4.06 -11.58 -7.43
N PRO A 13 -3.08 -10.78 -7.75
CA PRO A 13 -1.75 -10.96 -7.20
C PRO A 13 -1.74 -10.60 -5.73
N ARG A 14 -0.96 -11.29 -4.96
CA ARG A 14 -0.84 -10.96 -3.55
C ARG A 14 0.21 -9.90 -3.31
N LEU A 15 1.25 -9.89 -4.11
CA LEU A 15 2.31 -8.90 -3.98
C LEU A 15 2.28 -7.99 -5.19
N ILE A 16 2.34 -6.70 -4.96
CA ILE A 16 2.22 -5.73 -6.04
C ILE A 16 3.31 -4.67 -5.93
N SER A 17 3.56 -4.00 -7.02
CA SER A 17 4.61 -3.01 -7.10
C SER A 17 4.26 -1.75 -6.32
N ARG A 18 5.23 -0.87 -6.18
CA ARG A 18 5.03 0.41 -5.52
C ARG A 18 3.90 1.20 -6.17
N GLU A 19 3.93 1.29 -7.49
CA GLU A 19 2.90 2.05 -8.20
C GLU A 19 1.54 1.41 -8.03
N ALA A 20 1.49 0.10 -8.10
CA ALA A 20 0.23 -0.59 -7.93
C ALA A 20 -0.26 -0.47 -6.50
N ALA A 21 0.64 -0.51 -5.52
CA ALA A 21 0.26 -0.37 -4.12
C ALA A 21 -0.32 1.01 -3.85
N ALA A 22 0.32 2.04 -4.40
CA ALA A 22 -0.20 3.39 -4.25
C ALA A 22 -1.59 3.50 -4.87
N ALA A 23 -1.75 2.99 -6.07
CA ALA A 23 -3.04 3.04 -6.74
C ALA A 23 -4.10 2.24 -5.97
N TYR A 24 -3.69 1.14 -5.38
CA TYR A 24 -4.60 0.29 -4.63
C TYR A 24 -5.24 1.05 -3.47
N VAL A 25 -4.52 1.99 -2.88
CA VAL A 25 -5.04 2.79 -1.79
C VAL A 25 -5.32 4.23 -2.22
N SER A 26 -5.39 4.46 -3.51
CA SER A 26 -5.77 5.76 -4.10
C SER A 26 -4.81 6.90 -3.79
N LEU A 27 -3.54 6.61 -3.76
CA LEU A 27 -2.54 7.63 -3.51
C LEU A 27 -1.57 7.73 -4.67
N SER A 28 -0.93 8.86 -4.80
CA SER A 28 0.19 8.95 -5.72
C SER A 28 1.36 8.19 -5.11
N PRO A 29 2.30 7.72 -5.92
CA PRO A 29 3.44 6.99 -5.36
C PRO A 29 4.23 7.80 -4.34
N ASN A 30 4.38 9.10 -4.56
CA ASN A 30 5.12 9.92 -3.62
C ASN A 30 4.39 10.04 -2.28
N THR A 31 3.09 10.22 -2.32
CA THR A 31 2.32 10.29 -1.09
C THR A 31 2.34 8.95 -0.38
N PHE A 32 2.26 7.87 -1.17
CA PHE A 32 2.33 6.53 -0.60
C PHE A 32 3.65 6.35 0.14
N ASP A 33 4.75 6.77 -0.46
CA ASP A 33 6.06 6.65 0.18
C ASP A 33 6.08 7.40 1.50
N THR A 34 5.52 8.58 1.54
CA THR A 34 5.46 9.36 2.76
C THR A 34 4.68 8.62 3.83
N MET A 35 3.57 8.02 3.45
CA MET A 35 2.76 7.31 4.42
C MET A 35 3.43 6.04 4.91
N VAL A 36 4.25 5.42 4.08
CA VAL A 36 5.04 4.28 4.53
C VAL A 36 6.04 4.74 5.58
N GLU A 37 6.71 5.86 5.32
CA GLU A 37 7.68 6.36 6.26
C GLU A 37 7.04 6.80 7.56
N GLU A 38 5.85 7.28 7.51
CA GLU A 38 5.16 7.72 8.70
C GLU A 38 4.47 6.59 9.45
N GLY A 39 4.50 5.41 8.89
CA GLY A 39 3.92 4.26 9.57
C GLY A 39 2.45 3.99 9.30
N TRP A 40 1.84 4.75 8.38
CA TRP A 40 0.44 4.53 8.07
C TRP A 40 0.25 3.39 7.10
N MET A 41 1.24 3.16 6.24
CA MET A 41 1.19 2.08 5.26
C MET A 41 2.32 1.11 5.53
N PRO A 42 2.18 -0.14 5.17
CA PRO A 42 3.19 -1.14 5.51
C PRO A 42 4.46 -0.98 4.70
N ARG A 43 5.54 -1.48 5.23
CA ARG A 43 6.78 -1.50 4.50
C ARG A 43 6.73 -2.62 3.49
N PRO A 44 7.47 -2.50 2.42
CA PRO A 44 7.45 -3.54 1.39
C PRO A 44 8.14 -4.81 1.87
N ARG A 45 7.77 -5.90 1.26
CA ARG A 45 8.43 -7.17 1.47
C ARG A 45 9.59 -7.26 0.51
N ARG A 46 10.67 -7.84 0.97
CA ARG A 46 11.84 -7.98 0.13
C ARG A 46 11.77 -9.27 -0.67
N LEU A 47 11.94 -9.19 -1.96
CA LEU A 47 11.94 -10.34 -2.82
C LEU A 47 13.34 -10.51 -3.37
N GLY A 48 14.19 -11.12 -2.63
CA GLY A 48 15.57 -11.28 -3.05
C GLY A 48 16.37 -10.05 -2.77
N ASP A 49 17.42 -9.81 -3.54
CA ASP A 49 18.32 -8.72 -3.26
C ASP A 49 17.85 -7.38 -3.68
N ARG A 50 17.16 -7.27 -4.76
CA ARG A 50 16.85 -5.99 -5.30
C ARG A 50 15.43 -5.69 -5.51
N ARG A 51 14.56 -6.63 -5.31
CA ARG A 51 13.18 -6.41 -5.60
C ARG A 51 12.37 -6.30 -4.34
N LYS A 52 11.38 -5.49 -4.35
CA LYS A 52 10.46 -5.40 -3.24
C LYS A 52 9.06 -5.19 -3.76
N ALA A 53 8.10 -5.61 -2.99
CA ALA A 53 6.71 -5.48 -3.37
C ALA A 53 5.87 -5.38 -2.12
N TRP A 54 4.65 -4.93 -2.26
CA TRP A 54 3.78 -4.76 -1.12
C TRP A 54 2.75 -5.87 -1.06
N ASP A 55 2.50 -6.37 0.13
CA ASP A 55 1.53 -7.43 0.37
C ASP A 55 0.15 -6.81 0.44
N VAL A 56 -0.75 -7.21 -0.43
CA VAL A 56 -2.09 -6.66 -0.47
C VAL A 56 -2.80 -6.85 0.87
N ARG A 57 -2.55 -7.94 1.54
CA ARG A 57 -3.20 -8.17 2.83
C ARG A 57 -2.74 -7.17 3.87
N GLU A 58 -1.49 -6.79 3.81
CA GLU A 58 -0.97 -5.78 4.73
C GLU A 58 -1.53 -4.41 4.39
N LEU A 59 -1.71 -4.14 3.10
CA LEU A 59 -2.33 -2.89 2.69
C LEU A 59 -3.77 -2.83 3.19
N ASP A 60 -4.51 -3.91 3.07
CA ASP A 60 -5.88 -3.96 3.56
C ASP A 60 -5.93 -3.70 5.07
N SER A 61 -5.03 -4.30 5.79
CA SER A 61 -4.97 -4.12 7.23
C SER A 61 -4.66 -2.68 7.58
N ALA A 62 -3.76 -2.06 6.85
CA ALA A 62 -3.41 -0.66 7.09
C ALA A 62 -4.60 0.24 6.83
N VAL A 63 -5.33 -0.04 5.77
CA VAL A 63 -6.52 0.74 5.44
C VAL A 63 -7.56 0.59 6.57
N ASP A 64 -7.72 -0.60 7.08
CA ASP A 64 -8.66 -0.83 8.16
C ASP A 64 -8.32 -0.03 9.40
N SER A 65 -7.08 0.34 9.57
CA SER A 65 -6.65 1.10 10.73
C SER A 65 -6.71 2.59 10.55
N LEU A 66 -7.02 3.05 9.35
CA LEU A 66 -7.10 4.49 9.14
C LEU A 66 -8.39 5.03 9.73
N PRO A 67 -8.35 6.19 10.34
CA PRO A 67 -9.58 6.75 10.88
C PRO A 67 -10.48 7.30 9.78
N HIS A 68 -11.72 7.41 10.07
CA HIS A 68 -12.64 8.05 9.13
C HIS A 68 -12.53 9.55 9.32
N THR A 69 -12.95 10.31 8.32
CA THR A 69 -12.92 11.74 8.46
C THR A 69 -13.81 12.12 9.62
N GLY A 70 -13.33 12.99 10.41
CA GLY A 70 -14.07 13.41 11.58
C GLY A 70 -13.72 12.64 12.83
N GLU A 71 -12.98 11.59 12.69
CA GLU A 71 -12.56 10.85 13.82
C GLU A 71 -11.19 11.13 14.20
N GLU A 72 -10.73 12.31 14.14
CA GLU A 72 -9.43 12.57 14.34
C GLU A 72 -9.00 12.21 15.58
N ASN A 73 -8.20 11.40 15.81
CA ASN A 73 -7.64 11.08 17.02
C ASN A 73 -6.36 11.70 17.14
N GLY A 74 -6.13 12.69 16.50
CA GLY A 74 -4.93 13.41 16.63
C GLY A 74 -3.78 12.89 15.89
N SER A 75 -3.91 11.80 15.33
CA SER A 75 -2.80 11.29 14.63
C SER A 75 -2.73 11.72 13.24
N ILE A 76 -3.79 12.08 12.62
CA ILE A 76 -3.77 12.49 11.26
C ILE A 76 -3.93 13.93 11.17
N PRO A 77 -3.13 14.58 10.45
CA PRO A 77 -3.21 15.98 10.29
C PRO A 77 -4.46 16.27 9.62
N ALA A 78 -5.03 17.19 10.07
CA ALA A 78 -6.15 17.47 9.58
C ALA A 78 -6.20 17.84 8.28
N ASP A 79 -6.14 18.11 7.72
CA ASP A 79 -6.25 18.50 6.59
C ASP A 79 -6.19 17.93 5.74
N HIS A 80 -6.06 17.67 5.38
CA HIS A 80 -5.93 17.36 4.59
C HIS A 80 -6.27 17.25 3.57
N GLY A 81 -6.15 17.35 3.25
CA GLY A 81 -6.19 17.29 2.12
C GLY A 81 -6.70 16.19 1.48
N TRP A 82 -7.35 15.46 1.92
CA TRP A 82 -7.71 14.52 1.29
C TRP A 82 -8.71 14.80 0.68
N SER A 83 -9.14 15.02 0.44
CA SER A 83 -10.09 15.29 -0.19
C SER A 83 -10.55 14.78 -0.79
#